data_539690d32541aee90b512a3b2d5cc28e
#
_entry.id   539690d32541aee90b512a3b2d5cc28e
#
_cell.length_a   1.000
_cell.length_b   1.000
_cell.length_c   1.000
_cell.angle_alpha   90.00
_cell.angle_beta   90.00
_cell.angle_gamma   90.00
#
_symmetry.space_group_name_H-M   'P 1'
#
loop_
_entity.id
_entity.type
_entity.pdbx_description
1 polymer ?
#
loop_
_entity_poly.entity_id
_entity_poly.type
_entity_poly.pdbx_seq_one_letter_code
_entity_poly.pdbx_strand_id
1 'polypeptide(L)'
;MLELLAYDFMQRSLLAAAMVGGLCSVIGVFVVLRGLAFMGAGTAHAAFAGVALGYLMGWPPLFMAILFGLATVWITGWVEEKGRMKLDVSIGILYTATMALAILFIGLMKTYNAEIYGYLFGNVLAVTSEELGIIAGLSVVVIGAIVLFSKELYFIAFDQEMAEASGVPARRIFFLLLTLIALTVVISLKTVGAILVFAMILIPASTAYQLTHSLSTLTWYSVLIGITCSVGGVLISSYWDIPSGPAIVLLATVLFFVAVIFSPKRQRQSLAAT
;
A
#
# COMPACT_ATOMS: atom_id res chain seq x y z
N MET A 1 -0.84 15.58 26.26
CA MET A 1 -0.79 15.51 24.79
C MET A 1 0.39 16.29 24.20
N LEU A 2 0.59 17.56 24.55
CA LEU A 2 1.77 18.34 24.08
C LEU A 2 3.11 17.74 24.54
N GLU A 3 3.16 17.17 25.74
CA GLU A 3 4.37 16.51 26.26
C GLU A 3 4.74 15.24 25.48
N LEU A 4 3.74 14.46 25.01
CA LEU A 4 3.99 13.28 24.18
C LEU A 4 4.63 13.63 22.84
N LEU A 5 4.28 14.78 22.25
CA LEU A 5 4.85 15.26 20.98
C LEU A 5 6.32 15.71 21.12
N ALA A 6 6.78 15.96 22.35
CA ALA A 6 8.17 16.33 22.63
C ALA A 6 9.13 15.12 22.61
N TYR A 7 8.63 13.90 22.70
CA TYR A 7 9.48 12.70 22.67
C TYR A 7 9.92 12.35 21.25
N ASP A 8 11.20 12.06 21.07
CA ASP A 8 11.82 11.72 19.79
C ASP A 8 11.13 10.52 19.07
N PHE A 9 10.71 9.51 19.84
CA PHE A 9 10.03 8.34 19.25
C PHE A 9 8.68 8.72 18.64
N MET A 10 7.92 9.63 19.27
CA MET A 10 6.63 10.09 18.78
C MET A 10 6.80 10.91 17.49
N GLN A 11 7.79 11.80 17.44
CA GLN A 11 8.08 12.60 16.24
C GLN A 11 8.45 11.70 15.06
N ARG A 12 9.32 10.69 15.29
CA ARG A 12 9.67 9.69 14.27
C ARG A 12 8.45 8.88 13.80
N SER A 13 7.62 8.47 14.74
CA SER A 13 6.39 7.72 14.43
C SER A 13 5.41 8.52 13.59
N LEU A 14 5.18 9.79 13.93
CA LEU A 14 4.31 10.68 13.17
C LEU A 14 4.85 10.98 11.77
N LEU A 15 6.17 11.20 11.64
CA LEU A 15 6.82 11.38 10.34
C LEU A 15 6.71 10.11 9.49
N ALA A 16 7.01 8.94 10.06
CA ALA A 16 6.87 7.66 9.36
C ALA A 16 5.43 7.41 8.93
N ALA A 17 4.45 7.66 9.82
CA ALA A 17 3.03 7.53 9.51
C ALA A 17 2.60 8.45 8.37
N ALA A 18 3.02 9.72 8.40
CA ALA A 18 2.70 10.69 7.35
C ALA A 18 3.32 10.29 6.00
N MET A 19 4.58 9.86 6.00
CA MET A 19 5.28 9.44 4.78
C MET A 19 4.66 8.18 4.17
N VAL A 20 4.44 7.14 4.98
CA VAL A 20 3.83 5.89 4.52
C VAL A 20 2.38 6.13 4.09
N GLY A 21 1.60 6.89 4.87
CA GLY A 21 0.22 7.25 4.52
C GLY A 21 0.13 8.01 3.21
N GLY A 22 1.00 8.99 2.99
CA GLY A 22 1.10 9.73 1.75
C GLY A 22 1.52 8.85 0.56
N LEU A 23 2.58 8.06 0.72
CA LEU A 23 3.11 7.17 -0.30
C LEU A 23 2.08 6.11 -0.74
N CYS A 24 1.49 5.41 0.22
CA CYS A 24 0.44 4.42 -0.05
C CYS A 24 -0.76 5.06 -0.77
N SER A 25 -1.13 6.28 -0.40
CA SER A 25 -2.26 6.98 -1.01
C SER A 25 -2.00 7.41 -2.44
N VAL A 26 -0.77 7.82 -2.79
CA VAL A 26 -0.40 8.14 -4.18
C VAL A 26 -0.48 6.89 -5.06
N ILE A 27 0.12 5.78 -4.62
CA ILE A 27 0.04 4.49 -5.33
C ILE A 27 -1.40 3.99 -5.40
N GLY A 28 -2.16 4.18 -4.32
CA GLY A 28 -3.56 3.79 -4.22
C GLY A 28 -4.45 4.37 -5.31
N VAL A 29 -4.16 5.58 -5.78
CA VAL A 29 -4.89 6.18 -6.92
C VAL A 29 -4.79 5.30 -8.16
N PHE A 30 -3.59 4.86 -8.52
CA PHE A 30 -3.39 3.99 -9.69
C PHE A 30 -3.97 2.59 -9.47
N VAL A 31 -3.87 2.07 -8.24
CA VAL A 31 -4.46 0.78 -7.84
C VAL A 31 -5.98 0.81 -8.01
N VAL A 32 -6.65 1.87 -7.54
CA VAL A 32 -8.11 2.02 -7.65
C VAL A 32 -8.53 2.24 -9.11
N LEU A 33 -7.84 3.10 -9.85
CA LEU A 33 -8.17 3.41 -11.25
C LEU A 33 -8.02 2.19 -12.16
N ARG A 34 -7.03 1.32 -11.90
CA ARG A 34 -6.78 0.09 -12.67
C ARG A 34 -7.55 -1.13 -12.17
N GLY A 35 -8.29 -1.02 -11.08
CA GLY A 35 -8.99 -2.17 -10.48
C GLY A 35 -8.06 -3.22 -9.87
N LEU A 36 -6.85 -2.82 -9.42
CA LEU A 36 -5.82 -3.70 -8.85
C LEU A 36 -5.97 -3.85 -7.33
N ALA A 37 -7.20 -3.83 -6.79
CA ALA A 37 -7.45 -3.73 -5.36
C ALA A 37 -6.70 -4.77 -4.53
N PHE A 38 -6.69 -6.04 -4.95
CA PHE A 38 -6.04 -7.12 -4.22
C PHE A 38 -4.51 -7.17 -4.40
N MET A 39 -3.93 -6.37 -5.32
CA MET A 39 -2.47 -6.35 -5.56
C MET A 39 -1.69 -5.98 -4.29
N GLY A 40 -2.17 -5.00 -3.54
CA GLY A 40 -1.56 -4.60 -2.27
C GLY A 40 -1.52 -5.73 -1.25
N ALA A 41 -2.65 -6.44 -1.06
CA ALA A 41 -2.73 -7.57 -0.13
C ALA A 41 -1.83 -8.74 -0.57
N GLY A 42 -1.92 -9.15 -1.84
CA GLY A 42 -1.11 -10.25 -2.39
C GLY A 42 0.38 -9.98 -2.23
N THR A 43 0.82 -8.77 -2.56
CA THR A 43 2.22 -8.35 -2.43
C THR A 43 2.67 -8.28 -0.96
N ALA A 44 1.83 -7.79 -0.05
CA ALA A 44 2.17 -7.70 1.36
C ALA A 44 2.39 -9.10 1.99
N HIS A 45 1.53 -10.06 1.65
CA HIS A 45 1.67 -11.43 2.14
C HIS A 45 2.84 -12.17 1.48
N ALA A 46 3.13 -11.91 0.21
CA ALA A 46 4.32 -12.42 -0.45
C ALA A 46 5.60 -11.85 0.19
N ALA A 47 5.65 -10.55 0.44
CA ALA A 47 6.76 -9.92 1.14
C ALA A 47 6.94 -10.50 2.55
N PHE A 48 5.84 -10.77 3.27
CA PHE A 48 5.87 -11.44 4.56
C PHE A 48 6.45 -12.87 4.47
N ALA A 49 6.12 -13.63 3.42
CA ALA A 49 6.75 -14.93 3.17
C ALA A 49 8.25 -14.79 2.94
N GLY A 50 8.67 -13.75 2.21
CA GLY A 50 10.09 -13.40 2.03
C GLY A 50 10.77 -13.09 3.36
N VAL A 51 10.15 -12.30 4.23
CA VAL A 51 10.65 -12.04 5.59
C VAL A 51 10.84 -13.34 6.37
N ALA A 52 9.84 -14.22 6.37
CA ALA A 52 9.91 -15.50 7.06
C ALA A 52 11.06 -16.38 6.53
N LEU A 53 11.25 -16.43 5.20
CA LEU A 53 12.38 -17.13 4.61
C LEU A 53 13.73 -16.50 5.00
N GLY A 54 13.80 -15.16 5.04
CA GLY A 54 14.99 -14.43 5.46
C GLY A 54 15.42 -14.83 6.88
N TYR A 55 14.49 -14.84 7.82
CA TYR A 55 14.79 -15.31 9.19
C TYR A 55 15.15 -16.79 9.25
N LEU A 56 14.50 -17.65 8.47
CA LEU A 56 14.82 -19.08 8.42
C LEU A 56 16.23 -19.35 7.92
N MET A 57 16.67 -18.59 6.90
CA MET A 57 17.99 -18.78 6.26
C MET A 57 19.10 -17.90 6.85
N GLY A 58 18.77 -16.98 7.78
CA GLY A 58 19.71 -15.99 8.31
C GLY A 58 20.12 -14.91 7.30
N TRP A 59 19.27 -14.63 6.30
CA TRP A 59 19.47 -13.58 5.32
C TRP A 59 18.75 -12.29 5.71
N PRO A 60 19.15 -11.11 5.18
CA PRO A 60 18.48 -9.85 5.48
C PRO A 60 16.98 -9.91 5.14
N PRO A 61 16.08 -9.79 6.13
CA PRO A 61 14.63 -9.99 5.90
C PRO A 61 14.03 -9.00 4.89
N LEU A 62 14.52 -7.74 4.88
CA LEU A 62 14.07 -6.71 3.94
C LEU A 62 14.41 -7.07 2.49
N PHE A 63 15.62 -7.61 2.25
CA PHE A 63 16.03 -8.04 0.91
C PHE A 63 15.13 -9.17 0.38
N MET A 64 14.83 -10.15 1.24
CA MET A 64 13.94 -11.26 0.88
C MET A 64 12.50 -10.79 0.68
N ALA A 65 12.03 -9.81 1.47
CA ALA A 65 10.72 -9.19 1.28
C ALA A 65 10.62 -8.50 -0.09
N ILE A 66 11.64 -7.75 -0.49
CA ILE A 66 11.70 -7.10 -1.81
C ILE A 66 11.68 -8.14 -2.93
N LEU A 67 12.48 -9.19 -2.82
CA LEU A 67 12.57 -10.25 -3.82
C LEU A 67 11.20 -10.96 -4.01
N PHE A 68 10.55 -11.36 -2.92
CA PHE A 68 9.25 -12.03 -2.97
C PHE A 68 8.14 -11.10 -3.44
N GLY A 69 8.13 -9.84 -2.98
CA GLY A 69 7.18 -8.83 -3.41
C GLY A 69 7.27 -8.55 -4.92
N LEU A 70 8.49 -8.32 -5.44
CA LEU A 70 8.72 -8.10 -6.87
C LEU A 70 8.39 -9.35 -7.70
N ALA A 71 8.82 -10.52 -7.27
CA ALA A 71 8.52 -11.78 -7.96
C ALA A 71 7.01 -11.97 -8.09
N THR A 72 6.26 -11.73 -7.03
CA THR A 72 4.80 -11.90 -7.04
C THR A 72 4.11 -10.96 -8.02
N VAL A 73 4.43 -9.66 -8.01
CA VAL A 73 3.78 -8.73 -8.93
C VAL A 73 4.18 -8.97 -10.38
N TRP A 74 5.43 -9.38 -10.65
CA TRP A 74 5.89 -9.69 -12.00
C TRP A 74 5.30 -11.00 -12.53
N ILE A 75 5.20 -12.04 -11.69
CA ILE A 75 4.52 -13.29 -12.06
C ILE A 75 3.05 -13.01 -12.34
N THR A 76 2.38 -12.22 -11.50
CA THR A 76 0.97 -11.83 -11.72
C THR A 76 0.80 -11.11 -13.06
N GLY A 77 1.64 -10.10 -13.34
CA GLY A 77 1.57 -9.37 -14.62
C GLY A 77 1.88 -10.25 -15.82
N TRP A 78 2.82 -11.18 -15.69
CA TRP A 78 3.14 -12.14 -16.76
C TRP A 78 2.01 -13.16 -17.01
N VAL A 79 1.38 -13.67 -15.94
CA VAL A 79 0.25 -14.61 -16.03
C VAL A 79 -0.96 -13.94 -16.68
N GLU A 80 -1.27 -12.70 -16.32
CA GLU A 80 -2.32 -11.91 -16.96
C GLU A 80 -2.08 -11.80 -18.46
N GLU A 81 -0.88 -11.39 -18.85
CA GLU A 81 -0.53 -11.16 -20.24
C GLU A 81 -0.58 -12.43 -21.10
N LYS A 82 -0.08 -13.55 -20.58
CA LYS A 82 0.00 -14.82 -21.34
C LYS A 82 -1.16 -15.76 -21.08
N GLY A 83 -1.68 -15.78 -19.86
CA GLY A 83 -2.65 -16.76 -19.40
C GLY A 83 -4.10 -16.39 -19.69
N ARG A 84 -4.37 -15.20 -20.17
CA ARG A 84 -5.74 -14.66 -20.33
C ARG A 84 -6.61 -14.79 -19.07
N MET A 85 -5.95 -14.81 -17.90
CA MET A 85 -6.62 -14.85 -16.59
C MET A 85 -6.80 -13.42 -16.08
N LYS A 86 -7.93 -13.18 -15.41
CA LYS A 86 -8.13 -11.91 -14.70
C LYS A 86 -7.08 -11.73 -13.62
N LEU A 87 -6.56 -10.53 -13.47
CA LEU A 87 -5.55 -10.17 -12.45
C LEU A 87 -5.94 -10.64 -11.05
N ASP A 88 -7.20 -10.44 -10.67
CA ASP A 88 -7.71 -10.83 -9.34
C ASP A 88 -7.58 -12.31 -9.05
N VAL A 89 -7.77 -13.17 -10.08
CA VAL A 89 -7.62 -14.63 -9.94
C VAL A 89 -6.13 -14.98 -9.74
N SER A 90 -5.26 -14.42 -10.56
CA SER A 90 -3.81 -14.66 -10.46
C SER A 90 -3.24 -14.21 -9.12
N ILE A 91 -3.66 -13.02 -8.66
CA ILE A 91 -3.28 -12.49 -7.33
C ILE A 91 -3.80 -13.40 -6.22
N GLY A 92 -5.06 -13.84 -6.30
CA GLY A 92 -5.66 -14.72 -5.29
C GLY A 92 -4.89 -16.04 -5.14
N ILE A 93 -4.46 -16.65 -6.25
CA ILE A 93 -3.65 -17.88 -6.24
C ILE A 93 -2.28 -17.61 -5.59
N LEU A 94 -1.58 -16.54 -6.01
CA LEU A 94 -0.27 -16.21 -5.46
C LEU A 94 -0.33 -15.78 -4.00
N TYR A 95 -1.38 -15.05 -3.60
CA TYR A 95 -1.65 -14.71 -2.23
C TYR A 95 -1.75 -15.95 -1.33
N THR A 96 -2.58 -16.92 -1.72
CA THR A 96 -2.77 -18.15 -0.93
C THR A 96 -1.50 -19.00 -0.91
N ALA A 97 -0.81 -19.13 -2.04
CA ALA A 97 0.45 -19.87 -2.13
C ALA A 97 1.56 -19.24 -1.27
N THR A 98 1.74 -17.92 -1.34
CA THR A 98 2.77 -17.22 -0.56
C THR A 98 2.45 -17.23 0.93
N MET A 99 1.16 -17.14 1.33
CA MET A 99 0.77 -17.26 2.72
C MET A 99 1.03 -18.68 3.27
N ALA A 100 0.75 -19.71 2.47
CA ALA A 100 1.09 -21.09 2.82
C ALA A 100 2.61 -21.27 2.99
N LEU A 101 3.42 -20.66 2.10
CA LEU A 101 4.88 -20.65 2.23
C LEU A 101 5.35 -19.93 3.50
N ALA A 102 4.75 -18.79 3.83
CA ALA A 102 5.07 -18.05 5.05
C ALA A 102 4.86 -18.93 6.29
N ILE A 103 3.69 -19.58 6.38
CA ILE A 103 3.36 -20.49 7.50
C ILE A 103 4.32 -21.67 7.53
N LEU A 104 4.65 -22.25 6.37
CA LEU A 104 5.62 -23.35 6.27
C LEU A 104 7.00 -22.92 6.79
N PHE A 105 7.52 -21.77 6.36
CA PHE A 105 8.83 -21.27 6.80
C PHE A 105 8.85 -20.99 8.29
N ILE A 106 7.79 -20.39 8.85
CA ILE A 106 7.66 -20.15 10.29
C ILE A 106 7.61 -21.50 11.05
N GLY A 107 6.86 -22.49 10.53
CA GLY A 107 6.76 -23.82 11.12
C GLY A 107 8.08 -24.62 11.11
N LEU A 108 8.97 -24.34 10.15
CA LEU A 108 10.29 -24.93 10.08
C LEU A 108 11.32 -24.28 11.05
N MET A 109 11.01 -23.11 11.59
CA MET A 109 11.86 -22.47 12.59
C MET A 109 11.79 -23.20 13.91
N LYS A 110 12.96 -23.47 14.50
CA LYS A 110 13.08 -24.15 15.80
C LYS A 110 12.82 -23.22 17.00
N THR A 111 12.84 -21.91 16.77
CA THR A 111 12.73 -20.87 17.80
C THR A 111 11.62 -19.88 17.43
N TYR A 112 10.84 -19.49 18.45
CA TYR A 112 9.87 -18.43 18.30
C TYR A 112 10.57 -17.07 18.07
N ASN A 113 10.21 -16.37 17.00
CA ASN A 113 10.74 -15.04 16.69
C ASN A 113 9.60 -14.02 16.67
N ALA A 114 9.56 -13.18 17.71
CA ALA A 114 8.54 -12.13 17.84
C ALA A 114 8.63 -11.05 16.74
N GLU A 115 9.82 -10.82 16.17
CA GLU A 115 10.03 -9.79 15.15
C GLU A 115 9.25 -10.10 13.87
N ILE A 116 9.09 -11.38 13.52
CA ILE A 116 8.32 -11.79 12.34
C ILE A 116 6.86 -11.30 12.44
N TYR A 117 6.26 -11.43 13.62
CA TYR A 117 4.89 -10.96 13.84
C TYR A 117 4.78 -9.45 13.77
N GLY A 118 5.87 -8.71 14.05
CA GLY A 118 5.95 -7.27 13.85
C GLY A 118 5.73 -6.87 12.38
N TYR A 119 6.18 -7.67 11.42
CA TYR A 119 5.90 -7.41 10.00
C TYR A 119 4.45 -7.67 9.60
N LEU A 120 3.73 -8.53 10.32
CA LEU A 120 2.31 -8.80 10.04
C LEU A 120 1.40 -7.71 10.60
N PHE A 121 1.61 -7.35 11.86
CA PHE A 121 0.75 -6.40 12.58
C PHE A 121 1.24 -4.95 12.50
N GLY A 122 2.54 -4.74 12.26
CA GLY A 122 3.18 -3.43 12.26
C GLY A 122 3.41 -2.87 13.67
N ASN A 123 4.36 -1.97 13.78
CA ASN A 123 4.57 -1.18 14.99
C ASN A 123 5.11 0.21 14.62
N VAL A 124 4.20 1.12 14.29
CA VAL A 124 4.56 2.49 13.90
C VAL A 124 5.29 3.23 15.02
N LEU A 125 5.01 2.89 16.28
CA LEU A 125 5.61 3.55 17.45
C LEU A 125 7.07 3.13 17.70
N ALA A 126 7.54 2.03 17.12
CA ALA A 126 8.89 1.51 17.29
C ALA A 126 9.85 1.84 16.13
N VAL A 127 9.50 2.78 15.26
CA VAL A 127 10.31 3.15 14.09
C VAL A 127 11.63 3.80 14.51
N THR A 128 12.74 3.22 14.02
CA THR A 128 14.09 3.74 14.25
C THR A 128 14.45 4.86 13.26
N SER A 129 15.49 5.64 13.57
CA SER A 129 15.98 6.69 12.67
C SER A 129 16.53 6.12 11.35
N GLU A 130 17.13 4.94 11.39
CA GLU A 130 17.62 4.24 10.20
C GLU A 130 16.45 3.83 9.29
N GLU A 131 15.41 3.24 9.84
CA GLU A 131 14.20 2.87 9.11
C GLU A 131 13.50 4.07 8.49
N LEU A 132 13.42 5.18 9.23
CA LEU A 132 12.88 6.43 8.71
C LEU A 132 13.69 6.94 7.50
N GLY A 133 15.02 6.82 7.54
CA GLY A 133 15.90 7.13 6.41
C GLY A 133 15.64 6.25 5.18
N ILE A 134 15.44 4.94 5.38
CA ILE A 134 15.10 4.00 4.31
C ILE A 134 13.74 4.35 3.69
N ILE A 135 12.73 4.61 4.53
CA ILE A 135 11.38 5.02 4.08
C ILE A 135 11.48 6.31 3.26
N ALA A 136 12.24 7.31 3.75
CA ALA A 136 12.43 8.58 3.06
C ALA A 136 13.07 8.38 1.68
N GLY A 137 14.19 7.67 1.62
CA GLY A 137 14.93 7.44 0.39
C GLY A 137 14.08 6.70 -0.66
N LEU A 138 13.42 5.63 -0.27
CA LEU A 138 12.57 4.87 -1.17
C LEU A 138 11.29 5.63 -1.55
N SER A 139 10.72 6.44 -0.65
CA SER A 139 9.59 7.31 -0.98
C SER A 139 9.97 8.33 -2.05
N VAL A 140 11.15 8.93 -1.97
CA VAL A 140 11.66 9.85 -3.00
C VAL A 140 11.80 9.14 -4.35
N VAL A 141 12.32 7.91 -4.38
CA VAL A 141 12.44 7.12 -5.61
C VAL A 141 11.07 6.82 -6.22
N VAL A 142 10.13 6.34 -5.41
CA VAL A 142 8.78 5.98 -5.89
C VAL A 142 8.02 7.22 -6.36
N ILE A 143 7.99 8.30 -5.57
CA ILE A 143 7.31 9.55 -5.95
C ILE A 143 8.00 10.16 -7.18
N GLY A 144 9.33 10.16 -7.23
CA GLY A 144 10.09 10.64 -8.38
C GLY A 144 9.74 9.88 -9.67
N ALA A 145 9.65 8.55 -9.59
CA ALA A 145 9.22 7.73 -10.72
C ALA A 145 7.77 8.03 -11.14
N ILE A 146 6.85 8.19 -10.18
CA ILE A 146 5.44 8.55 -10.47
C ILE A 146 5.36 9.92 -11.14
N VAL A 147 6.09 10.91 -10.65
CA VAL A 147 6.09 12.26 -11.24
C VAL A 147 6.67 12.23 -12.64
N LEU A 148 7.79 11.52 -12.86
CA LEU A 148 8.46 11.40 -14.15
C LEU A 148 7.59 10.73 -15.21
N PHE A 149 6.88 9.67 -14.85
CA PHE A 149 6.03 8.88 -15.74
C PHE A 149 4.53 9.15 -15.51
N SER A 150 4.17 10.29 -14.90
CA SER A 150 2.78 10.58 -14.53
C SER A 150 1.81 10.52 -15.71
N LYS A 151 2.19 11.07 -16.87
CA LYS A 151 1.35 11.11 -18.08
C LYS A 151 1.08 9.69 -18.59
N GLU A 152 2.12 8.89 -18.72
CA GLU A 152 2.04 7.50 -19.19
C GLU A 152 1.26 6.62 -18.20
N LEU A 153 1.53 6.77 -16.89
CA LEU A 153 0.83 6.04 -15.84
C LEU A 153 -0.67 6.36 -15.82
N TYR A 154 -1.06 7.63 -15.95
CA TYR A 154 -2.47 7.99 -16.06
C TYR A 154 -3.08 7.47 -17.36
N PHE A 155 -2.36 7.54 -18.48
CA PHE A 155 -2.88 7.07 -19.75
C PHE A 155 -3.17 5.57 -19.71
N ILE A 156 -2.24 4.74 -19.26
CA ILE A 156 -2.47 3.31 -19.11
C ILE A 156 -3.54 2.98 -18.05
N ALA A 157 -3.73 3.84 -17.05
CA ALA A 157 -4.73 3.61 -16.01
C ALA A 157 -6.16 3.70 -16.55
N PHE A 158 -6.39 4.45 -17.63
CA PHE A 158 -7.70 4.58 -18.27
C PHE A 158 -7.88 3.61 -19.42
N ASP A 159 -6.91 3.55 -20.34
CA ASP A 159 -7.01 2.74 -21.55
C ASP A 159 -5.61 2.31 -22.02
N GLN A 160 -5.29 1.06 -21.75
CA GLN A 160 -4.01 0.50 -22.12
C GLN A 160 -3.88 0.28 -23.63
N GLU A 161 -4.99 -0.14 -24.31
CA GLU A 161 -4.98 -0.40 -25.74
C GLU A 161 -4.79 0.91 -26.52
N MET A 162 -5.48 1.98 -26.09
CA MET A 162 -5.33 3.30 -26.69
C MET A 162 -3.91 3.87 -26.45
N ALA A 163 -3.33 3.63 -25.27
CA ALA A 163 -1.96 4.04 -24.98
C ALA A 163 -0.94 3.34 -25.90
N GLU A 164 -1.09 2.04 -26.13
CA GLU A 164 -0.28 1.27 -27.08
C GLU A 164 -0.45 1.78 -28.52
N ALA A 165 -1.67 2.02 -28.95
CA ALA A 165 -1.98 2.57 -30.28
C ALA A 165 -1.38 3.97 -30.48
N SER A 166 -1.21 4.73 -29.39
CA SER A 166 -0.59 6.07 -29.38
C SER A 166 0.95 6.04 -29.28
N GLY A 167 1.57 4.85 -29.31
CA GLY A 167 3.03 4.68 -29.26
C GLY A 167 3.64 4.69 -27.87
N VAL A 168 2.84 4.69 -26.82
CA VAL A 168 3.33 4.53 -25.44
C VAL A 168 3.71 3.06 -25.21
N PRO A 169 4.88 2.74 -24.62
CA PRO A 169 5.26 1.37 -24.30
C PRO A 169 4.45 0.87 -23.07
N ALA A 170 3.12 0.73 -23.23
CA ALA A 170 2.17 0.52 -22.15
C ALA A 170 2.52 -0.69 -21.28
N ARG A 171 3.03 -1.78 -21.91
CA ARG A 171 3.54 -2.95 -21.18
C ARG A 171 4.66 -2.59 -20.18
N ARG A 172 5.67 -1.81 -20.61
CA ARG A 172 6.78 -1.43 -19.73
C ARG A 172 6.31 -0.53 -18.60
N ILE A 173 5.41 0.39 -18.89
CA ILE A 173 4.82 1.29 -17.91
C ILE A 173 3.93 0.53 -16.91
N PHE A 174 3.22 -0.50 -17.36
CA PHE A 174 2.46 -1.38 -16.48
C PHE A 174 3.37 -2.15 -15.50
N PHE A 175 4.45 -2.77 -15.99
CA PHE A 175 5.43 -3.45 -15.12
C PHE A 175 6.16 -2.48 -14.19
N LEU A 176 6.40 -1.23 -14.63
CA LEU A 176 6.88 -0.17 -13.75
C LEU A 176 5.88 0.10 -12.61
N LEU A 177 4.59 0.27 -12.93
CA LEU A 177 3.54 0.46 -11.92
C LEU A 177 3.51 -0.70 -10.91
N LEU A 178 3.54 -1.95 -11.38
CA LEU A 178 3.61 -3.13 -10.51
C LEU A 178 4.84 -3.11 -9.59
N THR A 179 5.98 -2.71 -10.13
CA THR A 179 7.23 -2.55 -9.35
C THR A 179 7.09 -1.47 -8.28
N LEU A 180 6.50 -0.31 -8.61
CA LEU A 180 6.26 0.78 -7.66
C LEU A 180 5.27 0.36 -6.56
N ILE A 181 4.23 -0.41 -6.89
CA ILE A 181 3.32 -1.00 -5.90
C ILE A 181 4.10 -1.91 -4.95
N ALA A 182 4.91 -2.84 -5.48
CA ALA A 182 5.67 -3.78 -4.66
C ALA A 182 6.65 -3.06 -3.72
N LEU A 183 7.41 -2.08 -4.22
CA LEU A 183 8.33 -1.30 -3.41
C LEU A 183 7.59 -0.54 -2.31
N THR A 184 6.48 0.12 -2.63
CA THR A 184 5.66 0.83 -1.64
C THR A 184 5.16 -0.10 -0.54
N VAL A 185 4.63 -1.27 -0.92
CA VAL A 185 4.15 -2.28 0.03
C VAL A 185 5.26 -2.75 0.94
N VAL A 186 6.41 -3.17 0.37
CA VAL A 186 7.53 -3.73 1.15
C VAL A 186 8.12 -2.72 2.12
N ILE A 187 8.29 -1.45 1.68
CA ILE A 187 8.80 -0.38 2.54
C ILE A 187 7.87 -0.13 3.73
N SER A 188 6.57 -0.12 3.45
CA SER A 188 5.55 0.16 4.44
C SER A 188 5.30 -1.02 5.40
N LEU A 189 5.70 -2.24 5.00
CA LEU A 189 5.39 -3.48 5.72
C LEU A 189 5.92 -3.48 7.16
N LYS A 190 7.17 -3.07 7.36
CA LYS A 190 7.81 -3.10 8.68
C LYS A 190 7.20 -2.09 9.65
N THR A 191 6.84 -0.92 9.15
CA THR A 191 6.29 0.17 9.97
C THR A 191 4.82 -0.02 10.28
N VAL A 192 4.04 -0.34 9.26
CA VAL A 192 2.57 -0.30 9.31
C VAL A 192 1.97 -1.70 9.39
N GLY A 193 2.72 -2.72 8.93
CA GLY A 193 2.27 -4.11 8.87
C GLY A 193 1.46 -4.46 7.62
N ALA A 194 1.47 -5.75 7.27
CA ALA A 194 0.87 -6.26 6.04
C ALA A 194 -0.63 -5.93 5.91
N ILE A 195 -1.37 -6.02 7.01
CA ILE A 195 -2.82 -5.80 7.04
C ILE A 195 -3.14 -4.33 6.79
N LEU A 196 -2.39 -3.42 7.42
CA LEU A 196 -2.67 -2.00 7.37
C LEU A 196 -2.21 -1.36 6.06
N VAL A 197 -1.10 -1.84 5.46
CA VAL A 197 -0.60 -1.35 4.16
C VAL A 197 -1.68 -1.48 3.09
N PHE A 198 -2.36 -2.63 3.02
CA PHE A 198 -3.47 -2.85 2.09
C PHE A 198 -4.59 -1.82 2.26
N ALA A 199 -5.01 -1.59 3.51
CA ALA A 199 -6.06 -0.63 3.83
C ALA A 199 -5.64 0.80 3.44
N MET A 200 -4.38 1.19 3.70
CA MET A 200 -3.85 2.52 3.39
C MET A 200 -3.66 2.79 1.90
N ILE A 201 -3.43 1.75 1.10
CA ILE A 201 -3.42 1.88 -0.36
C ILE A 201 -4.85 2.07 -0.90
N LEU A 202 -5.82 1.31 -0.38
CA LEU A 202 -7.15 1.25 -0.97
C LEU A 202 -8.10 2.34 -0.45
N ILE A 203 -8.19 2.52 0.89
CA ILE A 203 -9.25 3.33 1.49
C ILE A 203 -9.11 4.82 1.19
N PRO A 204 -7.93 5.48 1.34
CA PRO A 204 -7.80 6.91 1.05
C PRO A 204 -8.10 7.24 -0.41
N ALA A 205 -7.59 6.42 -1.34
CA ALA A 205 -7.82 6.60 -2.77
C ALA A 205 -9.29 6.39 -3.14
N SER A 206 -9.94 5.36 -2.59
CA SER A 206 -11.37 5.12 -2.79
C SER A 206 -12.24 6.23 -2.20
N THR A 207 -11.85 6.78 -1.05
CA THR A 207 -12.53 7.92 -0.42
C THR A 207 -12.42 9.16 -1.30
N ALA A 208 -11.22 9.47 -1.78
CA ALA A 208 -10.99 10.58 -2.70
C ALA A 208 -11.75 10.39 -4.02
N TYR A 209 -11.83 9.16 -4.54
CA TYR A 209 -12.58 8.84 -5.74
C TYR A 209 -14.09 9.15 -5.60
N GLN A 210 -14.68 9.02 -4.41
CA GLN A 210 -16.05 9.40 -4.16
C GLN A 210 -16.30 10.92 -4.19
N LEU A 211 -15.27 11.72 -3.85
CA LEU A 211 -15.39 13.16 -3.65
C LEU A 211 -15.09 14.00 -4.89
N THR A 212 -14.41 13.43 -5.91
CA THR A 212 -13.97 14.21 -7.09
C THR A 212 -14.08 13.46 -8.40
N HIS A 213 -14.11 14.23 -9.51
CA HIS A 213 -14.07 13.73 -10.88
C HIS A 213 -12.75 14.07 -11.59
N SER A 214 -11.92 14.94 -11.01
CA SER A 214 -10.64 15.36 -11.60
C SER A 214 -9.50 14.50 -11.05
N LEU A 215 -8.60 14.03 -11.92
CA LEU A 215 -7.46 13.19 -11.55
C LEU A 215 -6.46 13.88 -10.61
N SER A 216 -6.11 15.11 -10.91
CA SER A 216 -5.18 15.87 -10.07
C SER A 216 -5.76 16.06 -8.66
N THR A 217 -7.05 16.43 -8.58
CA THR A 217 -7.76 16.59 -7.30
C THR A 217 -7.90 15.25 -6.57
N LEU A 218 -8.09 14.14 -7.31
CA LEU A 218 -8.15 12.79 -6.77
C LEU A 218 -6.85 12.44 -6.02
N THR A 219 -5.70 12.70 -6.67
CA THR A 219 -4.40 12.42 -6.07
C THR A 219 -4.16 13.26 -4.81
N TRP A 220 -4.45 14.56 -4.88
CA TRP A 220 -4.31 15.45 -3.72
C TRP A 220 -5.21 15.07 -2.56
N TYR A 221 -6.48 14.78 -2.82
CA TYR A 221 -7.42 14.34 -1.77
C TYR A 221 -7.01 12.99 -1.18
N SER A 222 -6.56 12.05 -2.02
CA SER A 222 -6.05 10.75 -1.55
C SER A 222 -4.89 10.93 -0.58
N VAL A 223 -3.90 11.74 -0.94
CA VAL A 223 -2.72 12.01 -0.11
C VAL A 223 -3.12 12.70 1.20
N LEU A 224 -3.94 13.73 1.15
CA LEU A 224 -4.41 14.45 2.35
C LEU A 224 -5.16 13.50 3.30
N ILE A 225 -6.08 12.70 2.77
CA ILE A 225 -6.84 11.72 3.56
C ILE A 225 -5.89 10.68 4.16
N GLY A 226 -4.95 10.15 3.37
CA GLY A 226 -4.00 9.17 3.84
C GLY A 226 -3.09 9.67 4.96
N ILE A 227 -2.53 10.87 4.81
CA ILE A 227 -1.72 11.51 5.86
C ILE A 227 -2.57 11.76 7.10
N THR A 228 -3.78 12.32 6.93
CA THR A 228 -4.67 12.63 8.05
C THR A 228 -5.08 11.37 8.82
N CYS A 229 -5.42 10.28 8.10
CA CYS A 229 -5.78 9.01 8.72
C CYS A 229 -4.59 8.39 9.46
N SER A 230 -3.40 8.39 8.86
CA SER A 230 -2.21 7.81 9.47
C SER A 230 -1.78 8.58 10.72
N VAL A 231 -1.63 9.89 10.61
CA VAL A 231 -1.24 10.74 11.73
C VAL A 231 -2.32 10.75 12.82
N GLY A 232 -3.58 10.93 12.42
CA GLY A 232 -4.72 10.94 13.36
C GLY A 232 -4.88 9.61 14.08
N GLY A 233 -4.72 8.48 13.38
CA GLY A 233 -4.77 7.15 13.97
C GLY A 233 -3.64 6.88 14.98
N VAL A 234 -2.42 7.35 14.71
CA VAL A 234 -1.29 7.27 15.65
C VAL A 234 -1.58 8.12 16.90
N LEU A 235 -2.11 9.33 16.75
CA LEU A 235 -2.48 10.19 17.87
C LEU A 235 -3.60 9.57 18.72
N ILE A 236 -4.63 9.01 18.07
CA ILE A 236 -5.72 8.28 18.75
C ILE A 236 -5.18 7.07 19.51
N SER A 237 -4.30 6.29 18.87
CA SER A 237 -3.62 5.14 19.46
C SER A 237 -2.87 5.51 20.74
N SER A 238 -2.10 6.59 20.68
CA SER A 238 -1.30 7.07 21.82
C SER A 238 -2.15 7.64 22.95
N TYR A 239 -3.33 8.14 22.66
CA TYR A 239 -4.22 8.72 23.68
C TYR A 239 -5.03 7.64 24.41
N TRP A 240 -5.51 6.63 23.70
CA TRP A 240 -6.37 5.57 24.26
C TRP A 240 -5.63 4.25 24.53
N ASP A 241 -4.31 4.23 24.36
CA ASP A 241 -3.45 3.05 24.57
C ASP A 241 -3.93 1.82 23.78
N ILE A 242 -4.35 2.04 22.53
CA ILE A 242 -4.82 1.00 21.61
C ILE A 242 -3.82 0.77 20.47
N PRO A 243 -3.81 -0.40 19.82
CA PRO A 243 -2.89 -0.65 18.70
C PRO A 243 -3.08 0.36 17.55
N SER A 244 -1.97 0.93 17.05
CA SER A 244 -1.99 1.98 16.02
C SER A 244 -2.57 1.53 14.69
N GLY A 245 -2.30 0.29 14.26
CA GLY A 245 -2.82 -0.27 13.03
C GLY A 245 -4.35 -0.23 12.94
N PRO A 246 -5.07 -0.89 13.85
CA PRO A 246 -6.53 -0.83 13.90
C PRO A 246 -7.10 0.59 14.01
N ALA A 247 -6.47 1.48 14.81
CA ALA A 247 -6.92 2.85 14.94
C ALA A 247 -6.90 3.61 13.61
N ILE A 248 -5.82 3.47 12.83
CA ILE A 248 -5.68 4.08 11.50
C ILE A 248 -6.73 3.52 10.54
N VAL A 249 -6.90 2.18 10.47
CA VAL A 249 -7.86 1.55 9.54
C VAL A 249 -9.28 1.95 9.85
N LEU A 250 -9.66 1.93 11.12
CA LEU A 250 -11.01 2.30 11.53
C LEU A 250 -11.31 3.77 11.26
N LEU A 251 -10.37 4.67 11.52
CA LEU A 251 -10.51 6.08 11.18
C LEU A 251 -10.68 6.29 9.67
N ALA A 252 -9.85 5.64 8.86
CA ALA A 252 -9.95 5.70 7.40
C ALA A 252 -11.29 5.13 6.90
N THR A 253 -11.75 4.02 7.48
CA THR A 253 -13.02 3.38 7.13
C THR A 253 -14.22 4.28 7.46
N VAL A 254 -14.21 4.91 8.62
CA VAL A 254 -15.26 5.88 8.99
C VAL A 254 -15.30 7.04 8.00
N LEU A 255 -14.14 7.61 7.66
CA LEU A 255 -14.06 8.70 6.66
C LEU A 255 -14.54 8.25 5.27
N PHE A 256 -14.25 7.00 4.89
CA PHE A 256 -14.77 6.45 3.64
C PHE A 256 -16.30 6.38 3.62
N PHE A 257 -16.94 5.85 4.66
CA PHE A 257 -18.39 5.78 4.72
C PHE A 257 -19.04 7.18 4.76
N VAL A 258 -18.44 8.12 5.49
CA VAL A 258 -18.87 9.53 5.47
C VAL A 258 -18.79 10.09 4.05
N ALA A 259 -17.68 9.88 3.33
CA ALA A 259 -17.52 10.33 1.95
C ALA A 259 -18.54 9.69 1.00
N VAL A 260 -18.88 8.41 1.18
CA VAL A 260 -19.91 7.71 0.38
C VAL A 260 -21.29 8.32 0.60
N ILE A 261 -21.63 8.65 1.86
CA ILE A 261 -22.94 9.27 2.19
C ILE A 261 -23.06 10.64 1.53
N PHE A 262 -22.00 11.46 1.59
CA PHE A 262 -21.98 12.82 1.03
C PHE A 262 -21.45 12.89 -0.40
N SER A 263 -21.30 11.74 -1.11
CA SER A 263 -20.71 11.68 -2.44
C SER A 263 -21.52 12.47 -3.48
N PRO A 264 -20.91 13.44 -4.18
CA PRO A 264 -21.55 14.15 -5.28
C PRO A 264 -21.89 13.24 -6.48
N LYS A 265 -21.24 12.08 -6.60
CA LYS A 265 -21.49 11.08 -7.64
C LYS A 265 -22.84 10.39 -7.43
N ARG A 266 -23.22 10.13 -6.18
CA ARG A 266 -24.51 9.51 -5.82
C ARG A 266 -25.71 10.44 -6.15
N GLN A 267 -25.56 11.75 -5.93
CA GLN A 267 -26.61 12.72 -6.20
C GLN A 267 -26.95 12.82 -7.70
N ARG A 268 -25.95 12.69 -8.58
CA ARG A 268 -26.20 12.70 -10.03
C ARG A 268 -26.88 11.44 -10.54
N GLN A 269 -26.61 10.27 -9.94
CA GLN A 269 -27.28 9.01 -10.34
C GLN A 269 -28.77 9.02 -9.95
N SER A 270 -29.12 9.60 -8.81
CA SER A 270 -30.54 9.75 -8.40
C SER A 270 -31.31 10.71 -9.30
N LEU A 271 -30.66 11.78 -9.81
CA LEU A 271 -31.28 12.74 -10.75
C LEU A 271 -31.40 12.20 -12.19
N ALA A 272 -30.59 11.21 -12.58
CA ALA A 272 -30.67 10.57 -13.89
C ALA A 272 -31.66 9.38 -13.93
N ALA A 273 -32.12 8.94 -12.76
CA ALA A 273 -33.10 7.84 -12.62
C ALA A 273 -34.54 8.33 -12.39
N THR A 274 -34.73 9.65 -12.25
CA THR A 274 -36.04 10.35 -12.22
C THR A 274 -36.30 11.06 -13.53
#